data_e89d4d1c9da2a5d14e99461387092c3e
#
_entry.id   e89d4d1c9da2a5d14e99461387092c3e
#
_cell.length_a   1.000
_cell.length_b   1.000
_cell.length_c   1.000
_cell.angle_alpha   90.00
_cell.angle_beta   90.00
_cell.angle_gamma   90.00
#
_symmetry.space_group_name_H-M   'P 1'
#
loop_
_entity.id
_entity.type
_entity.pdbx_description
1 polymer ?
#
loop_
_entity_poly.entity_id
_entity_poly.type
_entity_poly.pdbx_seq_one_letter_code
_entity_poly.pdbx_strand_id
1 'polypeptide(L)'
;MDREKIGLSIVIPCFNEAENIVFLLKKLNQIIPNDLYNIELIIVDGCSTDNTAVILNREFEDLNKSIFSLVLMKSRLGYGNDIMEGLKRARYDNLCWTHADLQTDPQDVIKGLEILNASKAKNKIIKGKRKSRPILDVFFTSGMQFIVFLILKVNLNDINAQPKIFSREFYDNFLKKGAPKDFSLDLFALYQAKKNDFEILSFQVEFKKRVHGLAKGGGGSLKNRWDLVRRTFKYIYQLKKGLPNSI
;
A
#
# COMPACT_ATOMS: atom_id res chain seq x y z
N MET A 1 -21.60 23.49 -15.75
CA MET A 1 -21.75 22.11 -15.25
C MET A 1 -20.53 21.81 -14.41
N ASP A 2 -20.67 21.89 -13.10
CA ASP A 2 -19.59 21.46 -12.20
C ASP A 2 -19.37 19.96 -12.42
N ARG A 3 -18.18 19.60 -12.90
CA ARG A 3 -17.81 18.19 -13.00
C ARG A 3 -17.73 17.63 -11.58
N GLU A 4 -18.50 16.60 -11.31
CA GLU A 4 -18.42 15.89 -10.03
C GLU A 4 -16.97 15.49 -9.79
N LYS A 5 -16.40 15.93 -8.65
CA LYS A 5 -15.02 15.63 -8.30
C LYS A 5 -14.86 14.15 -8.05
N ILE A 6 -13.82 13.56 -8.61
CA ILE A 6 -13.50 12.14 -8.42
C ILE A 6 -12.99 11.93 -6.99
N GLY A 7 -13.63 11.01 -6.26
CA GLY A 7 -13.26 10.66 -4.89
C GLY A 7 -12.14 9.62 -4.82
N LEU A 8 -11.19 9.81 -3.89
CA LEU A 8 -10.11 8.87 -3.59
C LEU A 8 -9.88 8.74 -2.08
N SER A 9 -9.95 7.52 -1.58
CA SER A 9 -9.57 7.18 -0.19
C SER A 9 -8.16 6.61 -0.17
N ILE A 10 -7.26 7.24 0.59
CA ILE A 10 -5.85 6.84 0.71
C ILE A 10 -5.60 6.29 2.11
N VAL A 11 -5.26 5.02 2.20
CA VAL A 11 -4.88 4.35 3.45
C VAL A 11 -3.36 4.34 3.60
N ILE A 12 -2.89 4.75 4.77
CA ILE A 12 -1.47 4.82 5.10
C ILE A 12 -1.24 4.05 6.41
N PRO A 13 -0.77 2.78 6.33
CA PRO A 13 -0.38 2.03 7.51
C PRO A 13 0.91 2.59 8.09
N CYS A 14 0.93 2.75 9.40
CA CYS A 14 2.02 3.34 10.14
C CYS A 14 2.42 2.43 11.31
N PHE A 15 3.70 2.19 11.52
CA PHE A 15 4.20 1.45 12.68
C PHE A 15 5.62 1.89 13.03
N ASN A 16 5.80 2.55 14.18
CA ASN A 16 7.07 3.14 14.64
C ASN A 16 7.69 4.06 13.58
N GLU A 17 6.95 5.08 13.19
CA GLU A 17 7.35 6.08 12.19
C GLU A 17 7.41 7.51 12.80
N ALA A 18 7.68 7.62 14.12
CA ALA A 18 7.68 8.90 14.83
C ALA A 18 8.53 9.98 14.15
N GLU A 19 9.69 9.61 13.57
CA GLU A 19 10.60 10.54 12.89
C GLU A 19 10.11 10.97 11.50
N ASN A 20 9.27 10.15 10.85
CA ASN A 20 8.80 10.38 9.48
C ASN A 20 7.40 11.00 9.42
N ILE A 21 6.57 10.75 10.44
CA ILE A 21 5.13 11.00 10.36
C ILE A 21 4.78 12.48 10.20
N VAL A 22 5.49 13.39 10.89
CA VAL A 22 5.26 14.83 10.77
C VAL A 22 5.57 15.34 9.36
N PHE A 23 6.68 14.86 8.77
CA PHE A 23 7.05 15.22 7.39
C PHE A 23 6.04 14.66 6.38
N LEU A 24 5.56 13.44 6.62
CA LEU A 24 4.52 12.83 5.79
C LEU A 24 3.24 13.66 5.83
N LEU A 25 2.73 14.02 7.02
CA LEU A 25 1.53 14.83 7.18
C LEU A 25 1.64 16.18 6.48
N LYS A 26 2.78 16.87 6.62
CA LYS A 26 3.04 18.13 5.92
C LYS A 26 2.98 17.96 4.40
N LYS A 27 3.61 16.92 3.85
CA LYS A 27 3.54 16.63 2.40
C LYS A 27 2.13 16.30 1.93
N LEU A 28 1.41 15.47 2.68
CA LEU A 28 0.03 15.12 2.37
C LEU A 28 -0.87 16.36 2.38
N ASN A 29 -0.71 17.25 3.35
CA ASN A 29 -1.47 18.49 3.43
C ASN A 29 -1.25 19.43 2.23
N GLN A 30 -0.10 19.35 1.56
CA GLN A 30 0.18 20.08 0.32
C GLN A 30 -0.51 19.49 -0.92
N ILE A 31 -0.83 18.18 -0.89
CA ILE A 31 -1.45 17.47 -2.02
C ILE A 31 -2.98 17.61 -2.00
N ILE A 32 -3.55 17.75 -0.79
CA ILE A 32 -5.01 17.74 -0.56
C ILE A 32 -5.77 18.91 -1.19
N PRO A 33 -5.27 20.16 -1.21
CA PRO A 33 -5.94 21.23 -1.91
C PRO A 33 -5.93 20.97 -3.41
N ASN A 34 -6.84 20.12 -3.88
CA ASN A 34 -6.95 19.77 -5.29
C ASN A 34 -8.39 20.06 -5.75
N ASP A 35 -8.51 20.99 -6.70
CA ASP A 35 -9.81 21.36 -7.26
C ASP A 35 -10.47 20.26 -8.10
N LEU A 36 -9.68 19.24 -8.48
CA LEU A 36 -10.12 18.13 -9.35
C LEU A 36 -10.60 16.91 -8.60
N TYR A 37 -10.14 16.71 -7.34
CA TYR A 37 -10.35 15.46 -6.60
C TYR A 37 -10.87 15.71 -5.18
N ASN A 38 -11.76 14.82 -4.72
CA ASN A 38 -12.15 14.70 -3.32
C ASN A 38 -11.26 13.62 -2.68
N ILE A 39 -10.33 14.03 -1.83
CA ILE A 39 -9.36 13.12 -1.20
C ILE A 39 -9.70 12.96 0.28
N GLU A 40 -9.68 11.73 0.77
CA GLU A 40 -9.59 11.44 2.20
C GLU A 40 -8.33 10.65 2.52
N LEU A 41 -7.78 10.89 3.69
CA LEU A 41 -6.58 10.24 4.21
C LEU A 41 -6.93 9.48 5.48
N ILE A 42 -6.64 8.20 5.49
CA ILE A 42 -6.89 7.30 6.62
C ILE A 42 -5.55 6.77 7.09
N ILE A 43 -5.02 7.32 8.19
CA ILE A 43 -3.79 6.85 8.80
C ILE A 43 -4.13 5.80 9.83
N VAL A 44 -3.49 4.64 9.72
CA VAL A 44 -3.71 3.52 10.63
C VAL A 44 -2.42 3.24 11.39
N ASP A 45 -2.39 3.60 12.67
CA ASP A 45 -1.29 3.23 13.56
C ASP A 45 -1.45 1.79 14.02
N GLY A 46 -0.54 0.94 13.60
CA GLY A 46 -0.53 -0.50 13.87
C GLY A 46 -0.06 -0.87 15.27
N CYS A 47 -0.45 -0.12 16.30
CA CYS A 47 0.00 -0.27 17.69
C CYS A 47 1.51 0.00 17.84
N SER A 48 1.94 1.20 17.45
CA SER A 48 3.33 1.64 17.58
C SER A 48 3.81 1.62 19.03
N THR A 49 5.10 1.30 19.22
CA THR A 49 5.76 1.22 20.51
C THR A 49 6.69 2.42 20.79
N ASP A 50 6.80 3.31 19.81
CA ASP A 50 7.48 4.59 19.91
C ASP A 50 6.46 5.74 20.09
N ASN A 51 6.89 6.99 19.91
CA ASN A 51 6.03 8.16 20.05
C ASN A 51 5.08 8.41 18.85
N THR A 52 4.97 7.50 17.87
CA THR A 52 4.15 7.70 16.66
C THR A 52 2.70 8.03 16.99
N ALA A 53 2.05 7.23 17.85
CA ALA A 53 0.66 7.45 18.23
C ALA A 53 0.44 8.78 18.96
N VAL A 54 1.39 9.17 19.82
CA VAL A 54 1.34 10.47 20.55
C VAL A 54 1.44 11.64 19.59
N ILE A 55 2.39 11.58 18.65
CA ILE A 55 2.57 12.60 17.61
C ILE A 55 1.33 12.68 16.71
N LEU A 56 0.82 11.55 16.25
CA LEU A 56 -0.39 11.49 15.43
C LEU A 56 -1.58 12.16 16.13
N ASN A 57 -1.86 11.82 17.38
CA ASN A 57 -2.96 12.44 18.12
C ASN A 57 -2.82 13.96 18.18
N ARG A 58 -1.63 14.47 18.49
CA ARG A 58 -1.37 15.91 18.56
C ARG A 58 -1.55 16.59 17.19
N GLU A 59 -0.92 16.06 16.14
CA GLU A 59 -1.01 16.66 14.81
C GLU A 59 -2.44 16.60 14.24
N PHE A 60 -3.23 15.57 14.61
CA PHE A 60 -4.62 15.43 14.18
C PHE A 60 -5.58 16.43 14.83
N GLU A 61 -5.22 17.10 15.93
CA GLU A 61 -6.03 18.17 16.53
C GLU A 61 -6.20 19.34 15.57
N ASP A 62 -5.14 19.67 14.83
CA ASP A 62 -5.08 20.80 13.89
C ASP A 62 -5.49 20.45 12.46
N LEU A 63 -5.70 19.17 12.15
CA LEU A 63 -6.05 18.73 10.80
C LEU A 63 -7.56 18.75 10.54
N ASN A 64 -7.92 19.00 9.28
CA ASN A 64 -9.33 18.97 8.85
C ASN A 64 -9.89 17.54 8.93
N LYS A 65 -10.72 17.29 9.93
CA LYS A 65 -11.34 15.98 10.22
C LYS A 65 -12.30 15.48 9.13
N SER A 66 -12.70 16.33 8.19
CA SER A 66 -13.47 15.89 7.02
C SER A 66 -12.60 15.18 5.97
N ILE A 67 -11.29 15.43 6.02
CA ILE A 67 -10.29 14.87 5.08
C ILE A 67 -9.45 13.80 5.77
N PHE A 68 -9.03 14.04 7.01
CA PHE A 68 -8.13 13.16 7.76
C PHE A 68 -8.88 12.29 8.77
N SER A 69 -8.56 11.01 8.79
CA SER A 69 -9.02 10.05 9.79
C SER A 69 -7.83 9.32 10.40
N LEU A 70 -7.87 9.14 11.72
CA LEU A 70 -6.85 8.39 12.47
C LEU A 70 -7.48 7.13 13.07
N VAL A 71 -6.82 6.00 12.87
CA VAL A 71 -7.18 4.72 13.45
C VAL A 71 -6.02 4.23 14.31
N LEU A 72 -6.23 4.11 15.61
CA LEU A 72 -5.25 3.54 16.54
C LEU A 72 -5.62 2.08 16.82
N MET A 73 -4.76 1.15 16.40
CA MET A 73 -4.97 -0.28 16.65
C MET A 73 -4.64 -0.63 18.10
N LYS A 74 -5.46 -1.49 18.72
CA LYS A 74 -5.25 -1.93 20.11
C LYS A 74 -4.17 -3.01 20.25
N SER A 75 -3.81 -3.65 19.16
CA SER A 75 -2.79 -4.72 19.12
C SER A 75 -2.10 -4.77 17.77
N ARG A 76 -0.85 -5.23 17.76
CA ARG A 76 -0.07 -5.41 16.54
C ARG A 76 -0.53 -6.65 15.78
N LEU A 77 -1.27 -6.48 14.71
CA LEU A 77 -1.77 -7.56 13.87
C LEU A 77 -1.05 -7.68 12.52
N GLY A 78 -0.35 -6.63 12.09
CA GLY A 78 0.49 -6.64 10.91
C GLY A 78 0.08 -5.65 9.82
N TYR A 79 1.00 -5.41 8.89
CA TYR A 79 0.87 -4.44 7.80
C TYR A 79 -0.42 -4.59 6.97
N GLY A 80 -0.72 -5.81 6.55
CA GLY A 80 -1.93 -6.07 5.75
C GLY A 80 -3.20 -5.84 6.55
N ASN A 81 -3.20 -6.18 7.85
CA ASN A 81 -4.34 -5.90 8.71
C ASN A 81 -4.58 -4.40 8.85
N ASP A 82 -3.51 -3.62 9.04
CA ASP A 82 -3.61 -2.16 9.20
C ASP A 82 -4.21 -1.52 7.94
N ILE A 83 -3.79 -1.96 6.75
CA ILE A 83 -4.38 -1.53 5.47
C ILE A 83 -5.86 -1.93 5.40
N MET A 84 -6.19 -3.17 5.70
CA MET A 84 -7.58 -3.64 5.61
C MET A 84 -8.51 -2.91 6.60
N GLU A 85 -8.02 -2.55 7.79
CA GLU A 85 -8.78 -1.74 8.75
C GLU A 85 -9.02 -0.30 8.23
N GLY A 86 -8.05 0.28 7.53
CA GLY A 86 -8.23 1.56 6.85
C GLY A 86 -9.23 1.48 5.69
N LEU A 87 -9.10 0.47 4.82
CA LEU A 87 -9.99 0.27 3.68
C LEU A 87 -11.47 0.05 4.08
N LYS A 88 -11.74 -0.56 5.23
CA LYS A 88 -13.10 -0.69 5.78
C LYS A 88 -13.75 0.66 6.08
N ARG A 89 -12.98 1.70 6.37
CA ARG A 89 -13.43 3.05 6.73
C ARG A 89 -13.48 4.00 5.54
N ALA A 90 -12.87 3.60 4.43
CA ALA A 90 -12.81 4.37 3.21
C ALA A 90 -14.22 4.70 2.68
N ARG A 91 -14.44 5.95 2.23
CA ARG A 91 -15.76 6.45 1.77
C ARG A 91 -15.91 6.43 0.24
N TYR A 92 -14.80 6.64 -0.48
CA TYR A 92 -14.83 6.82 -1.93
C TYR A 92 -14.71 5.52 -2.70
N ASP A 93 -15.10 5.55 -3.99
CA ASP A 93 -15.07 4.39 -4.88
C ASP A 93 -13.69 4.04 -5.40
N ASN A 94 -12.77 5.02 -5.46
CA ASN A 94 -11.37 4.73 -5.72
C ASN A 94 -10.65 4.59 -4.38
N LEU A 95 -9.95 3.48 -4.24
CA LEU A 95 -9.22 3.12 -3.04
C LEU A 95 -7.72 3.04 -3.34
N CYS A 96 -6.92 3.47 -2.39
CA CYS A 96 -5.47 3.45 -2.49
C CYS A 96 -4.85 3.04 -1.16
N TRP A 97 -3.67 2.41 -1.22
CA TRP A 97 -2.76 2.45 -0.08
C TRP A 97 -1.35 2.83 -0.52
N THR A 98 -0.62 3.43 0.40
CA THR A 98 0.80 3.78 0.24
C THR A 98 1.52 3.67 1.58
N HIS A 99 2.84 3.92 1.62
CA HIS A 99 3.65 3.79 2.82
C HIS A 99 3.84 5.11 3.57
N ALA A 100 4.15 5.02 4.88
CA ALA A 100 4.45 6.17 5.74
C ALA A 100 5.94 6.55 5.75
N ASP A 101 6.82 5.77 5.13
CA ASP A 101 8.28 5.86 5.28
C ASP A 101 8.98 6.88 4.36
N LEU A 102 8.20 7.63 3.57
CA LEU A 102 8.68 8.64 2.63
C LEU A 102 9.68 8.14 1.55
N GLN A 103 9.80 6.82 1.36
CA GLN A 103 10.63 6.26 0.29
C GLN A 103 10.05 6.51 -1.10
N THR A 104 8.73 6.64 -1.20
CA THR A 104 8.02 7.11 -2.40
C THR A 104 7.38 8.47 -2.13
N ASP A 105 7.21 9.28 -3.17
CA ASP A 105 6.57 10.58 -3.02
C ASP A 105 5.04 10.38 -2.88
N PRO A 106 4.40 10.95 -1.84
CA PRO A 106 2.95 10.92 -1.73
C PRO A 106 2.20 11.48 -2.95
N GLN A 107 2.81 12.41 -3.71
CA GLN A 107 2.24 12.92 -4.96
C GLN A 107 2.07 11.84 -6.05
N ASP A 108 2.79 10.74 -5.98
CA ASP A 108 2.65 9.63 -6.93
C ASP A 108 1.24 9.00 -6.85
N VAL A 109 0.52 9.19 -5.74
CA VAL A 109 -0.90 8.78 -5.63
C VAL A 109 -1.76 9.56 -6.61
N ILE A 110 -1.56 10.86 -6.75
CA ILE A 110 -2.32 11.70 -7.69
C ILE A 110 -2.02 11.30 -9.13
N LYS A 111 -0.74 11.12 -9.49
CA LYS A 111 -0.35 10.60 -10.82
C LYS A 111 -1.01 9.26 -11.13
N GLY A 112 -1.06 8.37 -10.16
CA GLY A 112 -1.73 7.08 -10.30
C GLY A 112 -3.24 7.23 -10.52
N LEU A 113 -3.90 8.17 -9.83
CA LEU A 113 -5.32 8.46 -10.02
C LEU A 113 -5.60 9.04 -11.41
N GLU A 114 -4.73 9.92 -11.92
CA GLU A 114 -4.82 10.45 -13.29
C GLU A 114 -4.75 9.33 -14.32
N ILE A 115 -3.82 8.38 -14.16
CA ILE A 115 -3.70 7.20 -15.04
C ILE A 115 -4.96 6.32 -14.94
N LEU A 116 -5.49 6.14 -13.73
CA LEU A 116 -6.72 5.38 -13.52
C LEU A 116 -7.87 6.00 -14.31
N ASN A 117 -8.01 7.32 -14.29
CA ASN A 117 -9.10 8.04 -14.95
C ASN A 117 -8.91 8.10 -16.49
N ALA A 118 -7.67 8.25 -16.95
CA ALA A 118 -7.36 8.31 -18.39
C ALA A 118 -7.48 6.95 -19.09
N SER A 119 -7.30 5.85 -18.36
CA SER A 119 -7.35 4.50 -18.93
C SER A 119 -8.78 4.09 -19.30
N LYS A 120 -8.96 3.51 -20.48
CA LYS A 120 -10.24 2.97 -20.97
C LYS A 120 -10.55 1.56 -20.43
N ALA A 121 -9.60 0.89 -19.80
CA ALA A 121 -9.80 -0.45 -19.24
C ALA A 121 -10.90 -0.41 -18.17
N LYS A 122 -11.88 -1.30 -18.23
CA LYS A 122 -12.98 -1.38 -17.27
C LYS A 122 -12.47 -1.89 -15.91
N ASN A 123 -11.77 -3.01 -15.93
CA ASN A 123 -11.22 -3.66 -14.73
C ASN A 123 -9.70 -3.40 -14.68
N LYS A 124 -9.26 -2.56 -13.76
CA LYS A 124 -7.85 -2.14 -13.69
C LYS A 124 -7.37 -1.88 -12.28
N ILE A 125 -6.08 -2.09 -12.10
CA ILE A 125 -5.31 -1.67 -10.92
C ILE A 125 -4.14 -0.82 -11.40
N ILE A 126 -3.91 0.30 -10.74
CA ILE A 126 -2.74 1.13 -10.98
C ILE A 126 -1.74 0.89 -9.87
N LYS A 127 -0.47 0.74 -10.21
CA LYS A 127 0.59 0.60 -9.20
C LYS A 127 1.88 1.30 -9.60
N GLY A 128 2.66 1.66 -8.60
CA GLY A 128 4.03 2.11 -8.81
C GLY A 128 4.92 0.99 -9.39
N LYS A 129 5.99 1.40 -10.07
CA LYS A 129 7.15 0.60 -10.45
C LYS A 129 8.38 1.35 -10.02
N ARG A 130 9.12 0.80 -9.06
CA ARG A 130 10.24 1.50 -8.41
C ARG A 130 11.43 1.64 -9.36
N LYS A 131 11.94 2.85 -9.48
CA LYS A 131 13.16 3.24 -10.18
C LYS A 131 14.31 3.47 -9.19
N SER A 132 15.54 3.48 -9.67
CA SER A 132 16.72 3.84 -8.86
C SER A 132 16.99 2.95 -7.64
N ARG A 133 16.72 1.64 -7.75
CA ARG A 133 16.93 0.67 -6.68
C ARG A 133 18.34 0.09 -6.67
N PRO A 134 18.89 -0.26 -5.48
CA PRO A 134 20.14 -1.03 -5.38
C PRO A 134 20.03 -2.37 -6.16
N ILE A 135 21.11 -2.74 -6.85
CA ILE A 135 21.16 -3.95 -7.69
C ILE A 135 20.79 -5.21 -6.90
N LEU A 136 21.25 -5.34 -5.65
CA LEU A 136 20.88 -6.47 -4.79
C LEU A 136 19.38 -6.55 -4.53
N ASP A 137 18.71 -5.42 -4.31
CA ASP A 137 17.26 -5.40 -4.08
C ASP A 137 16.49 -5.77 -5.36
N VAL A 138 16.99 -5.38 -6.52
CA VAL A 138 16.45 -5.81 -7.83
C VAL A 138 16.60 -7.31 -7.98
N PHE A 139 17.78 -7.88 -7.68
CA PHE A 139 18.05 -9.32 -7.77
C PHE A 139 17.08 -10.14 -6.89
N PHE A 140 16.96 -9.80 -5.60
CA PHE A 140 16.03 -10.50 -4.69
C PHE A 140 14.57 -10.36 -5.15
N THR A 141 14.18 -9.19 -5.64
CA THR A 141 12.80 -8.97 -6.14
C THR A 141 12.54 -9.79 -7.41
N SER A 142 13.50 -9.83 -8.34
CA SER A 142 13.37 -10.60 -9.58
C SER A 142 13.31 -12.11 -9.31
N GLY A 143 14.12 -12.61 -8.38
CA GLY A 143 14.07 -14.00 -7.93
C GLY A 143 12.69 -14.35 -7.36
N MET A 144 12.13 -13.48 -6.52
CA MET A 144 10.79 -13.68 -5.97
C MET A 144 9.71 -13.67 -7.06
N GLN A 145 9.79 -12.76 -8.02
CA GLN A 145 8.86 -12.70 -9.17
C GLN A 145 8.92 -13.98 -10.01
N PHE A 146 10.12 -14.51 -10.23
CA PHE A 146 10.32 -15.77 -10.94
C PHE A 146 9.66 -16.95 -10.20
N ILE A 147 9.80 -17.02 -8.88
CA ILE A 147 9.13 -18.03 -8.04
C ILE A 147 7.59 -17.89 -8.15
N VAL A 148 7.06 -16.67 -8.06
CA VAL A 148 5.63 -16.38 -8.24
C VAL A 148 5.15 -16.89 -9.61
N PHE A 149 5.90 -16.58 -10.68
CA PHE A 149 5.58 -17.04 -12.02
C PHE A 149 5.58 -18.58 -12.13
N LEU A 150 6.59 -19.26 -11.60
CA LEU A 150 6.68 -20.72 -11.66
C LEU A 150 5.53 -21.41 -10.93
N ILE A 151 5.17 -20.90 -9.74
CA ILE A 151 4.21 -21.57 -8.86
C ILE A 151 2.77 -21.15 -9.16
N LEU A 152 2.50 -19.86 -9.28
CA LEU A 152 1.15 -19.32 -9.47
C LEU A 152 0.77 -19.11 -10.93
N LYS A 153 1.73 -19.26 -11.87
CA LYS A 153 1.55 -19.06 -13.32
C LYS A 153 1.04 -17.66 -13.71
N VAL A 154 1.39 -16.65 -12.89
CA VAL A 154 1.08 -15.24 -13.15
C VAL A 154 2.36 -14.42 -13.25
N ASN A 155 2.42 -13.53 -14.23
CA ASN A 155 3.53 -12.60 -14.39
C ASN A 155 3.22 -11.31 -13.60
N LEU A 156 3.96 -11.08 -12.51
CA LEU A 156 3.84 -9.92 -11.65
C LEU A 156 5.19 -9.23 -11.52
N ASN A 157 5.22 -7.93 -11.74
CA ASN A 157 6.43 -7.12 -11.64
C ASN A 157 6.37 -6.21 -10.41
N ASP A 158 7.51 -6.06 -9.71
CA ASP A 158 7.69 -5.14 -8.58
C ASP A 158 6.50 -5.14 -7.59
N ILE A 159 6.21 -6.32 -7.04
CA ILE A 159 5.00 -6.63 -6.27
C ILE A 159 4.75 -5.64 -5.13
N ASN A 160 5.79 -5.25 -4.41
CA ASN A 160 5.71 -4.39 -3.22
C ASN A 160 5.83 -2.88 -3.54
N ALA A 161 5.79 -2.50 -4.83
CA ALA A 161 5.84 -1.09 -5.19
C ALA A 161 4.52 -0.38 -4.88
N GLN A 162 4.64 0.84 -4.37
CA GLN A 162 3.51 1.72 -4.04
C GLN A 162 3.51 2.95 -4.97
N PRO A 163 2.35 3.66 -5.08
CA PRO A 163 1.03 3.34 -4.53
C PRO A 163 0.36 2.17 -5.24
N LYS A 164 -0.73 1.63 -4.65
CA LYS A 164 -1.69 0.76 -5.34
C LYS A 164 -3.08 1.38 -5.30
N ILE A 165 -3.69 1.56 -6.46
CA ILE A 165 -5.00 2.20 -6.63
C ILE A 165 -5.92 1.25 -7.39
N PHE A 166 -7.14 1.10 -6.91
CA PHE A 166 -8.13 0.15 -7.44
C PHE A 166 -9.55 0.61 -7.07
N SER A 167 -10.56 0.00 -7.67
CA SER A 167 -11.95 0.30 -7.38
C SER A 167 -12.44 -0.34 -6.07
N ARG A 168 -13.46 0.24 -5.46
CA ARG A 168 -14.20 -0.37 -4.34
C ARG A 168 -14.76 -1.74 -4.72
N GLU A 169 -15.25 -1.90 -5.95
CA GLU A 169 -15.71 -3.19 -6.46
C GLU A 169 -14.63 -4.27 -6.35
N PHE A 170 -13.38 -3.95 -6.71
CA PHE A 170 -12.27 -4.88 -6.55
C PHE A 170 -12.02 -5.24 -5.08
N TYR A 171 -12.06 -4.25 -4.19
CA TYR A 171 -11.92 -4.50 -2.74
C TYR A 171 -13.02 -5.42 -2.20
N ASP A 172 -14.28 -5.10 -2.48
CA ASP A 172 -15.43 -5.83 -1.93
C ASP A 172 -15.49 -7.28 -2.44
N ASN A 173 -15.18 -7.50 -3.72
CA ASN A 173 -15.26 -8.81 -4.34
C ASN A 173 -14.03 -9.69 -4.07
N PHE A 174 -12.81 -9.11 -3.99
CA PHE A 174 -11.58 -9.91 -4.05
C PHE A 174 -10.61 -9.70 -2.89
N LEU A 175 -10.68 -8.58 -2.15
CA LEU A 175 -9.77 -8.33 -1.04
C LEU A 175 -10.42 -8.49 0.33
N LYS A 176 -11.66 -8.06 0.49
CA LYS A 176 -12.37 -8.00 1.77
C LYS A 176 -12.41 -9.34 2.51
N LYS A 177 -12.46 -10.43 1.76
CA LYS A 177 -12.41 -11.79 2.31
C LYS A 177 -11.09 -12.46 1.93
N GLY A 178 -10.37 -12.94 2.93
CA GLY A 178 -9.16 -13.73 2.72
C GLY A 178 -7.86 -12.93 2.53
N ALA A 179 -7.85 -11.63 2.74
CA ALA A 179 -6.63 -10.84 2.72
C ALA A 179 -5.67 -11.24 3.86
N PRO A 180 -4.37 -11.45 3.58
CA PRO A 180 -3.39 -11.75 4.61
C PRO A 180 -3.13 -10.50 5.48
N LYS A 181 -2.79 -10.75 6.75
CA LYS A 181 -2.54 -9.68 7.72
C LYS A 181 -1.15 -9.05 7.62
N ASP A 182 -0.24 -9.67 6.88
CA ASP A 182 1.17 -9.28 6.77
C ASP A 182 1.50 -8.64 5.40
N PHE A 183 2.79 -8.55 5.08
CA PHE A 183 3.30 -8.02 3.80
C PHE A 183 2.91 -8.83 2.56
N SER A 184 2.31 -10.01 2.73
CA SER A 184 1.79 -10.81 1.61
C SER A 184 0.56 -10.18 0.96
N LEU A 185 -0.05 -9.16 1.58
CA LEU A 185 -1.20 -8.44 1.03
C LEU A 185 -0.92 -7.87 -0.37
N ASP A 186 0.28 -7.33 -0.59
CA ASP A 186 0.66 -6.79 -1.89
C ASP A 186 0.66 -7.85 -2.99
N LEU A 187 1.20 -9.05 -2.69
CA LEU A 187 1.15 -10.19 -3.59
C LEU A 187 -0.28 -10.69 -3.81
N PHE A 188 -1.04 -10.81 -2.72
CA PHE A 188 -2.43 -11.27 -2.76
C PHE A 188 -3.29 -10.39 -3.68
N ALA A 189 -3.22 -9.06 -3.51
CA ALA A 189 -3.98 -8.12 -4.31
C ALA A 189 -3.66 -8.24 -5.82
N LEU A 190 -2.37 -8.29 -6.17
CA LEU A 190 -1.97 -8.41 -7.57
C LEU A 190 -2.29 -9.80 -8.16
N TYR A 191 -2.21 -10.85 -7.35
CA TYR A 191 -2.63 -12.19 -7.74
C TYR A 191 -4.13 -12.26 -8.01
N GLN A 192 -4.95 -11.71 -7.11
CA GLN A 192 -6.40 -11.63 -7.30
C GLN A 192 -6.76 -10.81 -8.55
N ALA A 193 -6.05 -9.71 -8.80
CA ALA A 193 -6.24 -8.93 -10.01
C ALA A 193 -6.00 -9.76 -11.28
N LYS A 194 -4.86 -10.47 -11.35
CA LYS A 194 -4.56 -11.33 -12.52
C LYS A 194 -5.50 -12.50 -12.66
N LYS A 195 -5.92 -13.11 -11.56
CA LYS A 195 -6.85 -14.24 -11.56
C LYS A 195 -8.25 -13.85 -12.06
N ASN A 196 -8.65 -12.60 -11.90
CA ASN A 196 -9.95 -12.07 -12.26
C ASN A 196 -9.90 -11.09 -13.45
N ASP A 197 -8.89 -11.24 -14.31
CA ASP A 197 -8.73 -10.52 -15.58
C ASP A 197 -8.68 -8.98 -15.45
N PHE A 198 -8.16 -8.49 -14.31
CA PHE A 198 -7.86 -7.08 -14.16
C PHE A 198 -6.54 -6.74 -14.87
N GLU A 199 -6.53 -5.63 -15.58
CA GLU A 199 -5.32 -5.05 -16.14
C GLU A 199 -4.50 -4.38 -15.02
N ILE A 200 -3.21 -4.71 -14.92
CA ILE A 200 -2.28 -4.07 -13.99
C ILE A 200 -1.44 -3.06 -14.74
N LEU A 201 -1.80 -1.79 -14.63
CA LEU A 201 -1.06 -0.67 -15.18
C LEU A 201 0.00 -0.20 -14.19
N SER A 202 1.21 0.03 -14.66
CA SER A 202 2.33 0.46 -13.80
C SER A 202 2.93 1.75 -14.32
N PHE A 203 3.29 2.67 -13.42
CA PHE A 203 4.03 3.89 -13.73
C PHE A 203 5.28 4.01 -12.86
N GLN A 204 6.29 4.72 -13.36
CA GLN A 204 7.55 4.86 -12.65
C GLN A 204 7.42 5.77 -11.44
N VAL A 205 7.90 5.29 -10.28
CA VAL A 205 8.04 6.04 -9.04
C VAL A 205 9.49 6.03 -8.58
N GLU A 206 9.98 7.18 -8.11
CA GLU A 206 11.31 7.25 -7.51
C GLU A 206 11.30 6.55 -6.16
N PHE A 207 12.27 5.65 -5.94
CA PHE A 207 12.42 4.95 -4.68
C PHE A 207 13.64 5.48 -3.94
N LYS A 208 13.40 6.38 -3.00
CA LYS A 208 14.46 7.05 -2.22
C LYS A 208 15.01 6.16 -1.12
N LYS A 209 16.24 6.42 -0.70
CA LYS A 209 16.74 5.83 0.54
C LYS A 209 15.89 6.33 1.70
N ARG A 210 15.61 5.44 2.64
CA ARG A 210 14.91 5.81 3.89
C ARG A 210 15.75 6.85 4.62
N VAL A 211 15.11 7.93 5.08
CA VAL A 211 15.80 9.02 5.79
C VAL A 211 15.94 8.67 7.26
N HIS A 212 14.86 8.17 7.88
CA HIS A 212 14.82 7.85 9.31
C HIS A 212 14.28 6.45 9.56
N GLY A 213 14.70 5.84 10.67
CA GLY A 213 14.25 4.53 11.14
C GLY A 213 14.79 3.33 10.35
N LEU A 214 14.50 2.12 10.83
CA LEU A 214 14.92 0.87 10.23
C LEU A 214 13.81 0.28 9.35
N ALA A 215 14.18 -0.31 8.21
CA ALA A 215 13.24 -1.01 7.35
C ALA A 215 12.66 -2.25 8.05
N LYS A 216 11.34 -2.30 8.22
CA LYS A 216 10.62 -3.35 8.98
C LYS A 216 10.13 -4.50 8.11
N GLY A 217 10.13 -4.32 6.79
CA GLY A 217 9.58 -5.26 5.81
C GLY A 217 10.58 -6.16 5.08
N GLY A 218 11.86 -6.23 5.50
CA GLY A 218 12.87 -7.05 4.82
C GLY A 218 14.09 -6.28 4.32
N GLY A 219 14.16 -4.97 4.54
CA GLY A 219 15.38 -4.18 4.40
C GLY A 219 16.32 -4.41 5.59
N GLY A 220 17.61 -4.15 5.41
CA GLY A 220 18.63 -4.27 6.46
C GLY A 220 19.45 -5.56 6.34
N SER A 221 19.43 -6.45 7.34
CA SER A 221 20.29 -7.62 7.39
C SER A 221 19.90 -8.71 6.38
N LEU A 222 20.88 -9.54 5.98
CA LEU A 222 20.63 -10.72 5.13
C LEU A 222 19.62 -11.68 5.78
N LYS A 223 19.63 -11.78 7.12
CA LYS A 223 18.66 -12.59 7.88
C LYS A 223 17.23 -12.11 7.66
N ASN A 224 16.97 -10.80 7.77
CA ASN A 224 15.65 -10.25 7.56
C ASN A 224 15.15 -10.46 6.12
N ARG A 225 16.06 -10.39 5.14
CA ARG A 225 15.73 -10.70 3.73
C ARG A 225 15.35 -12.17 3.54
N TRP A 226 16.08 -13.10 4.18
CA TRP A 226 15.79 -14.54 4.15
C TRP A 226 14.45 -14.87 4.81
N ASP A 227 14.16 -14.27 5.96
CA ASP A 227 12.88 -14.44 6.66
C ASP A 227 11.70 -13.94 5.83
N LEU A 228 11.88 -12.82 5.12
CA LEU A 228 10.86 -12.31 4.19
C LEU A 228 10.65 -13.30 3.03
N VAL A 229 11.74 -13.77 2.40
CA VAL A 229 11.67 -14.75 1.30
C VAL A 229 10.95 -16.02 1.75
N ARG A 230 11.31 -16.57 2.92
CA ARG A 230 10.70 -17.79 3.46
C ARG A 230 9.19 -17.60 3.72
N ARG A 231 8.78 -16.48 4.34
CA ARG A 231 7.37 -16.17 4.58
C ARG A 231 6.59 -16.02 3.28
N THR A 232 7.12 -15.26 2.33
CA THR A 232 6.49 -15.08 1.02
C THR A 232 6.37 -16.41 0.26
N PHE A 233 7.38 -17.27 0.32
CA PHE A 233 7.34 -18.59 -0.29
C PHE A 233 6.24 -19.48 0.31
N LYS A 234 6.14 -19.51 1.65
CA LYS A 234 5.07 -20.22 2.36
C LYS A 234 3.70 -19.70 1.90
N TYR A 235 3.54 -18.39 1.80
CA TYR A 235 2.30 -17.78 1.37
C TYR A 235 1.96 -18.10 -0.11
N ILE A 236 2.92 -18.06 -1.02
CA ILE A 236 2.74 -18.47 -2.42
C ILE A 236 2.19 -19.90 -2.51
N TYR A 237 2.73 -20.80 -1.70
CA TYR A 237 2.29 -22.19 -1.65
C TYR A 237 0.85 -22.33 -1.12
N GLN A 238 0.49 -21.54 -0.10
CA GLN A 238 -0.88 -21.48 0.44
C GLN A 238 -1.86 -20.97 -0.64
N LEU A 239 -1.52 -19.90 -1.35
CA LEU A 239 -2.31 -19.36 -2.46
C LEU A 239 -2.55 -20.41 -3.55
N LYS A 240 -1.51 -21.17 -3.94
CA LYS A 240 -1.64 -22.24 -4.94
C LYS A 240 -2.63 -23.32 -4.52
N LYS A 241 -2.64 -23.67 -3.23
CA LYS A 241 -3.53 -24.70 -2.68
C LYS A 241 -4.94 -24.22 -2.39
N GLY A 242 -5.24 -22.91 -2.53
CA GLY A 242 -6.52 -22.34 -2.14
C GLY A 242 -6.81 -22.45 -0.63
N LEU A 243 -5.75 -22.60 0.18
CA LEU A 243 -5.88 -22.71 1.64
C LEU A 243 -6.24 -21.35 2.25
N PRO A 244 -7.14 -21.31 3.24
CA PRO A 244 -7.44 -20.07 3.95
C PRO A 244 -6.17 -19.56 4.65
N ASN A 245 -6.05 -18.24 4.76
CA ASN A 245 -4.96 -17.60 5.46
C ASN A 245 -5.00 -17.96 6.95
N SER A 246 -4.33 -19.06 7.31
CA SER A 246 -4.08 -19.42 8.69
C SER A 246 -2.86 -18.65 9.18
N ILE A 247 -3.06 -17.46 9.72
CA ILE A 247 -2.19 -16.85 10.75
C ILE A 247 -3.05 -15.87 11.55
#